data_408b07693349666a8a6933e67805321d
#
_entry.id   408b07693349666a8a6933e67805321d
#
_cell.length_a   1.000
_cell.length_b   1.000
_cell.length_c   1.000
_cell.angle_alpha   90.00
_cell.angle_beta   90.00
_cell.angle_gamma   90.00
#
_symmetry.space_group_name_H-M   'P 1'
#
loop_
_entity.id
_entity.type
_entity.pdbx_description
1 polymer ?
#
loop_
_entity_poly.entity_id
_entity_poly.type
_entity_poly.pdbx_seq_one_letter_code
_entity_poly.pdbx_strand_id
1 'polypeptide(L)'
;MRKLFCVILALGAYTSTFGQSPVVIQKDPQIAKMVSEVSPDSLRAHITKLVSYGTRNTLSTVSDKKRGIGAARNWILSRFNAYAKESGGRLTAKLDTSSYKPDGKRVDVPLVLTNVVATLKGSDPNDHRVFIISGHMDNMRTDVMDRTGDAPGANDDGSGTAAVIECARIMSKQSFPATIIFVAVCGEEQGLIGSGFMAENAKKSKMEIAAVLNNDIMGSNNSNETNIIDNTKVRVFSEGLSSYELDVKKALNTRFMGQENDSPSRQLARYIKETGERYVDNLQIVMVYRPDRFLRGGDHAPYQERGFTAVRITEMNENYNHQHQNVRTENGIRYGDLIEFMDFEYLRKNTAMNLSNLANLAKS
;
A
#
# COMPACT_ATOMS: atom_id res chain seq x y z
N MET A 1 -33.55 77.63 39.05
CA MET A 1 -32.33 76.82 38.92
C MET A 1 -32.75 75.34 39.08
N ARG A 2 -32.93 74.63 37.99
CA ARG A 2 -33.27 73.20 37.97
C ARG A 2 -32.02 72.43 37.52
N LYS A 3 -31.46 71.58 38.38
CA LYS A 3 -30.34 70.69 38.03
C LYS A 3 -30.89 69.44 37.41
N LEU A 4 -30.50 69.21 36.17
CA LEU A 4 -30.81 68.00 35.37
C LEU A 4 -29.79 66.94 35.72
N PHE A 5 -30.22 65.80 36.32
CA PHE A 5 -29.35 64.63 36.52
C PHE A 5 -29.47 63.72 35.33
N CYS A 6 -28.39 63.60 34.55
CA CYS A 6 -28.28 62.58 33.51
C CYS A 6 -27.80 61.27 34.18
N VAL A 7 -28.65 60.27 34.18
CA VAL A 7 -28.31 58.88 34.52
C VAL A 7 -27.87 58.19 33.21
N ILE A 8 -26.58 57.88 33.10
CA ILE A 8 -26.05 57.05 32.02
C ILE A 8 -26.23 55.59 32.45
N LEU A 9 -27.14 54.90 31.77
CA LEU A 9 -27.22 53.44 31.85
C LEU A 9 -26.17 52.83 30.96
N ALA A 10 -25.15 52.26 31.56
CA ALA A 10 -24.17 51.41 30.88
C ALA A 10 -24.78 50.02 30.69
N LEU A 11 -25.28 49.70 29.47
CA LEU A 11 -25.57 48.34 29.07
C LEU A 11 -24.25 47.60 28.82
N GLY A 12 -23.85 46.79 29.79
CA GLY A 12 -22.78 45.82 29.60
C GLY A 12 -23.25 44.69 28.66
N ALA A 13 -22.82 44.72 27.40
CA ALA A 13 -22.99 43.57 26.52
C ALA A 13 -22.07 42.45 26.98
N TYR A 14 -22.59 41.45 27.67
CA TYR A 14 -21.91 40.18 27.89
C TYR A 14 -21.85 39.43 26.55
N THR A 15 -20.76 39.56 25.81
CA THR A 15 -20.44 38.63 24.73
C THR A 15 -19.91 37.37 25.38
N SER A 16 -20.76 36.34 25.51
CA SER A 16 -20.31 34.99 25.80
C SER A 16 -19.46 34.54 24.62
N THR A 17 -18.15 34.62 24.76
CA THR A 17 -17.23 33.92 23.88
C THR A 17 -17.38 32.43 24.15
N PHE A 18 -18.17 31.75 23.32
CA PHE A 18 -18.14 30.30 23.27
C PHE A 18 -16.73 29.91 22.78
N GLY A 19 -15.82 29.68 23.72
CA GLY A 19 -14.56 29.04 23.40
C GLY A 19 -14.88 27.73 22.69
N GLN A 20 -14.32 27.52 21.53
CA GLN A 20 -14.45 26.23 20.86
C GLN A 20 -13.96 25.15 21.84
N SER A 21 -14.80 24.16 22.09
CA SER A 21 -14.37 23.01 22.88
C SER A 21 -13.13 22.40 22.22
N PRO A 22 -12.09 22.06 23.01
CA PRO A 22 -10.89 21.49 22.44
C PRO A 22 -11.25 20.21 21.67
N VAL A 23 -10.78 20.13 20.42
CA VAL A 23 -10.92 18.91 19.63
C VAL A 23 -9.92 17.90 20.15
N VAL A 24 -10.40 16.86 20.82
CA VAL A 24 -9.57 15.76 21.28
C VAL A 24 -9.50 14.73 20.16
N ILE A 25 -8.29 14.56 19.59
CA ILE A 25 -8.05 13.54 18.58
C ILE A 25 -7.99 12.18 19.29
N GLN A 26 -8.97 11.32 19.04
CA GLN A 26 -9.07 9.99 19.65
C GLN A 26 -8.99 8.88 18.59
N LYS A 27 -8.64 7.67 19.02
CA LYS A 27 -8.79 6.46 18.19
C LYS A 27 -10.28 6.20 17.96
N ASP A 28 -10.70 6.01 16.72
CA ASP A 28 -12.04 5.48 16.43
C ASP A 28 -12.12 4.04 16.96
N PRO A 29 -13.07 3.71 17.85
CA PRO A 29 -13.14 2.38 18.46
C PRO A 29 -13.37 1.25 17.43
N GLN A 30 -14.11 1.52 16.34
CA GLN A 30 -14.34 0.55 15.29
C GLN A 30 -13.05 0.26 14.52
N ILE A 31 -12.27 1.30 14.22
CA ILE A 31 -10.97 1.14 13.54
C ILE A 31 -9.97 0.46 14.48
N ALA A 32 -9.94 0.83 15.76
CA ALA A 32 -9.08 0.17 16.75
C ALA A 32 -9.40 -1.34 16.87
N LYS A 33 -10.68 -1.70 16.83
CA LYS A 33 -11.10 -3.10 16.78
C LYS A 33 -10.60 -3.80 15.53
N MET A 34 -10.78 -3.21 14.35
CA MET A 34 -10.26 -3.79 13.09
C MET A 34 -8.73 -3.98 13.14
N VAL A 35 -7.99 -3.01 13.66
CA VAL A 35 -6.54 -3.09 13.85
C VAL A 35 -6.16 -4.27 14.74
N SER A 36 -6.91 -4.52 15.82
CA SER A 36 -6.66 -5.66 16.71
C SER A 36 -6.96 -7.04 16.09
N GLU A 37 -7.71 -7.09 14.98
CA GLU A 37 -8.01 -8.32 14.24
C GLU A 37 -6.90 -8.73 13.25
N VAL A 38 -5.88 -7.90 13.03
CA VAL A 38 -4.73 -8.24 12.18
C VAL A 38 -3.90 -9.31 12.88
N SER A 39 -3.83 -10.49 12.26
CA SER A 39 -3.22 -11.68 12.87
C SER A 39 -1.89 -12.05 12.23
N PRO A 40 -0.80 -12.18 13.01
CA PRO A 40 0.48 -12.65 12.49
C PRO A 40 0.38 -14.10 11.98
N ASP A 41 -0.48 -14.94 12.57
CA ASP A 41 -0.70 -16.30 12.11
C ASP A 41 -1.42 -16.35 10.76
N SER A 42 -2.41 -15.46 10.54
CA SER A 42 -3.09 -15.32 9.25
C SER A 42 -2.09 -14.88 8.16
N LEU A 43 -1.25 -13.90 8.45
CA LEU A 43 -0.21 -13.42 7.54
C LEU A 43 0.81 -14.52 7.22
N ARG A 44 1.26 -15.27 8.24
CA ARG A 44 2.13 -16.44 8.07
C ARG A 44 1.48 -17.49 7.17
N ALA A 45 0.22 -17.80 7.37
CA ALA A 45 -0.51 -18.75 6.55
C ALA A 45 -0.61 -18.31 5.09
N HIS A 46 -0.86 -17.01 4.84
CA HIS A 46 -0.89 -16.45 3.49
C HIS A 46 0.47 -16.57 2.79
N ILE A 47 1.55 -16.16 3.46
CA ILE A 47 2.91 -16.24 2.89
C ILE A 47 3.32 -17.69 2.68
N THR A 48 3.09 -18.58 3.64
CA THR A 48 3.37 -20.02 3.51
C THR A 48 2.68 -20.58 2.25
N LYS A 49 1.44 -20.17 2.01
CA LYS A 49 0.71 -20.62 0.82
C LYS A 49 1.30 -20.04 -0.47
N LEU A 50 1.64 -18.75 -0.50
CA LEU A 50 2.28 -18.11 -1.66
C LEU A 50 3.63 -18.76 -2.00
N VAL A 51 4.47 -18.98 -1.00
CA VAL A 51 5.76 -19.66 -1.14
C VAL A 51 5.62 -21.08 -1.66
N SER A 52 4.56 -21.79 -1.27
CA SER A 52 4.32 -23.19 -1.67
C SER A 52 4.12 -23.38 -3.18
N TYR A 53 3.93 -22.31 -3.95
CA TYR A 53 3.85 -22.35 -5.40
C TYR A 53 5.20 -22.40 -6.12
N GLY A 54 6.31 -22.42 -5.38
CA GLY A 54 7.68 -22.59 -5.87
C GLY A 54 8.23 -21.39 -6.60
N THR A 55 7.50 -20.86 -7.56
CA THR A 55 7.76 -19.58 -8.22
C THR A 55 6.43 -18.88 -8.51
N ARG A 56 6.46 -17.56 -8.49
CA ARG A 56 5.35 -16.71 -8.95
C ARG A 56 5.83 -15.74 -10.03
N ASN A 57 6.97 -16.05 -10.68
CA ASN A 57 7.45 -15.25 -11.80
C ASN A 57 6.33 -15.00 -12.81
N THR A 58 6.16 -13.76 -13.24
CA THR A 58 5.08 -13.36 -14.18
C THR A 58 5.04 -14.20 -15.45
N LEU A 59 6.22 -14.67 -15.92
CA LEU A 59 6.36 -15.50 -17.12
C LEU A 59 6.18 -17.00 -16.84
N SER A 60 5.97 -17.39 -15.56
CA SER A 60 5.81 -18.80 -15.18
C SER A 60 4.48 -19.37 -15.63
N THR A 61 4.29 -20.67 -15.45
CA THR A 61 3.07 -21.37 -15.88
C THR A 61 1.78 -20.78 -15.30
N VAL A 62 0.77 -20.67 -16.14
CA VAL A 62 -0.58 -20.22 -15.77
C VAL A 62 -1.59 -21.35 -15.66
N SER A 63 -1.24 -22.57 -16.14
CA SER A 63 -2.11 -23.73 -16.22
C SER A 63 -1.91 -24.75 -15.11
N ASP A 64 -0.74 -24.78 -14.47
CA ASP A 64 -0.46 -25.65 -13.34
C ASP A 64 -1.24 -25.18 -12.10
N LYS A 65 -1.86 -26.12 -11.38
CA LYS A 65 -2.66 -25.81 -10.16
C LYS A 65 -1.81 -25.73 -8.89
N LYS A 66 -0.56 -26.17 -8.93
CA LYS A 66 0.32 -26.29 -7.76
C LYS A 66 1.56 -25.42 -7.85
N ARG A 67 1.90 -24.90 -9.04
CA ARG A 67 3.11 -24.11 -9.28
C ARG A 67 2.82 -22.92 -10.20
N GLY A 68 3.59 -21.85 -10.02
CA GLY A 68 3.59 -20.69 -10.90
C GLY A 68 2.56 -19.63 -10.58
N ILE A 69 2.63 -18.54 -11.35
CA ILE A 69 1.80 -17.34 -11.16
C ILE A 69 0.30 -17.65 -11.30
N GLY A 70 -0.08 -18.59 -12.18
CA GLY A 70 -1.47 -18.97 -12.37
C GLY A 70 -2.10 -19.61 -11.13
N ALA A 71 -1.34 -20.48 -10.43
CA ALA A 71 -1.79 -21.11 -9.19
C ALA A 71 -1.96 -20.08 -8.07
N ALA A 72 -0.98 -19.20 -7.90
CA ALA A 72 -1.02 -18.11 -6.91
C ALA A 72 -2.20 -17.16 -7.15
N ARG A 73 -2.35 -16.67 -8.37
CA ARG A 73 -3.45 -15.80 -8.81
C ARG A 73 -4.82 -16.41 -8.50
N ASN A 74 -5.02 -17.67 -8.85
CA ASN A 74 -6.30 -18.35 -8.63
C ASN A 74 -6.59 -18.56 -7.15
N TRP A 75 -5.57 -18.81 -6.34
CA TRP A 75 -5.72 -18.89 -4.90
C TRP A 75 -6.09 -17.55 -4.28
N ILE A 76 -5.42 -16.45 -4.65
CA ILE A 76 -5.74 -15.09 -4.16
C ILE A 76 -7.20 -14.77 -4.51
N LEU A 77 -7.61 -15.01 -5.76
CA LEU A 77 -9.00 -14.81 -6.17
C LEU A 77 -9.98 -15.63 -5.32
N SER A 78 -9.62 -16.87 -4.98
CA SER A 78 -10.45 -17.70 -4.11
C SER A 78 -10.60 -17.14 -2.70
N ARG A 79 -9.54 -16.50 -2.16
CA ARG A 79 -9.61 -15.80 -0.87
C ARG A 79 -10.54 -14.60 -0.93
N PHE A 80 -10.38 -13.76 -1.93
CA PHE A 80 -11.27 -12.60 -2.12
C PHE A 80 -12.73 -13.02 -2.33
N ASN A 81 -12.98 -14.08 -3.10
CA ASN A 81 -14.33 -14.63 -3.27
C ASN A 81 -14.93 -15.19 -1.98
N ALA A 82 -14.11 -15.76 -1.09
CA ALA A 82 -14.58 -16.20 0.23
C ALA A 82 -15.03 -15.01 1.07
N TYR A 83 -14.23 -13.92 1.10
CA TYR A 83 -14.57 -12.69 1.81
C TYR A 83 -15.78 -11.97 1.18
N ALA A 84 -15.94 -12.05 -0.14
CA ALA A 84 -17.10 -11.51 -0.84
C ALA A 84 -18.40 -12.15 -0.36
N LYS A 85 -18.42 -13.47 -0.14
CA LYS A 85 -19.59 -14.18 0.41
C LYS A 85 -19.96 -13.69 1.81
N GLU A 86 -18.98 -13.32 2.63
CA GLU A 86 -19.19 -12.83 3.99
C GLU A 86 -19.54 -11.33 4.06
N SER A 87 -19.35 -10.60 2.96
CA SER A 87 -19.52 -9.14 2.91
C SER A 87 -20.97 -8.66 2.71
N GLY A 88 -21.92 -9.56 2.53
CA GLY A 88 -23.30 -9.19 2.16
C GLY A 88 -23.40 -8.56 0.76
N GLY A 89 -22.53 -8.93 -0.17
CA GLY A 89 -22.53 -8.47 -1.57
C GLY A 89 -21.79 -7.14 -1.80
N ARG A 90 -21.16 -6.55 -0.77
CA ARG A 90 -20.43 -5.28 -0.91
C ARG A 90 -19.04 -5.47 -1.51
N LEU A 91 -18.38 -6.58 -1.24
CA LEU A 91 -17.11 -6.93 -1.85
C LEU A 91 -17.37 -7.76 -3.11
N THR A 92 -16.71 -7.40 -4.19
CA THR A 92 -16.66 -8.19 -5.43
C THR A 92 -15.22 -8.47 -5.79
N ALA A 93 -14.94 -9.62 -6.41
CA ALA A 93 -13.59 -9.97 -6.83
C ALA A 93 -13.57 -10.40 -8.30
N LYS A 94 -12.53 -9.97 -9.01
CA LYS A 94 -12.34 -10.30 -10.43
C LYS A 94 -10.86 -10.45 -10.78
N LEU A 95 -10.61 -11.08 -11.91
CA LEU A 95 -9.35 -11.01 -12.64
C LEU A 95 -9.40 -9.80 -13.58
N ASP A 96 -8.39 -8.92 -13.51
CA ASP A 96 -8.25 -7.78 -14.40
C ASP A 96 -7.08 -8.05 -15.35
N THR A 97 -7.40 -8.20 -16.63
CA THR A 97 -6.46 -8.77 -17.63
C THR A 97 -6.10 -7.78 -18.71
N SER A 98 -4.85 -7.83 -19.16
CA SER A 98 -4.35 -7.10 -20.33
C SER A 98 -3.38 -7.95 -21.12
N SER A 99 -3.35 -7.77 -22.43
CA SER A 99 -2.33 -8.39 -23.29
C SER A 99 -1.06 -7.53 -23.29
N TYR A 100 0.08 -8.18 -23.11
CA TYR A 100 1.38 -7.53 -23.16
C TYR A 100 2.28 -8.21 -24.21
N LYS A 101 2.96 -7.37 -25.02
CA LYS A 101 3.88 -7.86 -26.06
C LYS A 101 5.29 -7.97 -25.49
N PRO A 102 6.11 -8.89 -26.05
CA PRO A 102 7.51 -8.96 -25.67
C PRO A 102 8.22 -7.61 -25.84
N ASP A 103 9.06 -7.24 -24.87
CA ASP A 103 9.87 -6.03 -24.88
C ASP A 103 11.37 -6.32 -25.16
N GLY A 104 11.74 -7.59 -25.21
CA GLY A 104 13.11 -8.06 -25.43
C GLY A 104 14.08 -7.78 -24.27
N LYS A 105 13.55 -7.34 -23.10
CA LYS A 105 14.35 -6.99 -21.91
C LYS A 105 13.96 -7.85 -20.71
N ARG A 106 12.70 -7.75 -20.30
CA ARG A 106 12.15 -8.46 -19.14
C ARG A 106 10.99 -9.40 -19.50
N VAL A 107 10.48 -9.26 -20.72
CA VAL A 107 9.41 -10.10 -21.29
C VAL A 107 9.83 -10.55 -22.68
N ASP A 108 9.99 -11.85 -22.88
CA ASP A 108 10.46 -12.46 -24.14
C ASP A 108 9.35 -13.19 -24.91
N VAL A 109 8.17 -13.37 -24.28
CA VAL A 109 7.00 -14.02 -24.89
C VAL A 109 5.75 -13.17 -24.73
N PRO A 110 4.77 -13.25 -25.66
CA PRO A 110 3.47 -12.64 -25.45
C PRO A 110 2.81 -13.21 -24.21
N LEU A 111 2.24 -12.35 -23.35
CA LEU A 111 1.57 -12.80 -22.14
C LEU A 111 0.22 -12.11 -21.93
N VAL A 112 -0.64 -12.78 -21.18
CA VAL A 112 -1.87 -12.22 -20.64
C VAL A 112 -1.60 -11.87 -19.17
N LEU A 113 -1.25 -10.60 -18.96
CA LEU A 113 -1.05 -10.06 -17.65
C LEU A 113 -2.37 -10.05 -16.87
N THR A 114 -2.34 -10.45 -15.62
CA THR A 114 -3.58 -10.60 -14.85
C THR A 114 -3.39 -10.19 -13.40
N ASN A 115 -3.96 -9.04 -13.03
CA ASN A 115 -4.07 -8.62 -11.63
C ASN A 115 -5.28 -9.29 -10.97
N VAL A 116 -5.23 -9.47 -9.64
CA VAL A 116 -6.38 -9.93 -8.86
C VAL A 116 -6.92 -8.74 -8.06
N VAL A 117 -8.17 -8.36 -8.35
CA VAL A 117 -8.77 -7.14 -7.82
C VAL A 117 -10.00 -7.48 -7.00
N ALA A 118 -10.05 -7.02 -5.76
CA ALA A 118 -11.27 -7.02 -4.96
C ALA A 118 -11.72 -5.58 -4.69
N THR A 119 -12.99 -5.29 -4.92
CA THR A 119 -13.58 -3.96 -4.74
C THR A 119 -14.64 -4.01 -3.66
N LEU A 120 -14.39 -3.31 -2.56
CA LEU A 120 -15.38 -3.03 -1.51
C LEU A 120 -16.07 -1.71 -1.86
N LYS A 121 -17.28 -1.82 -2.38
CA LYS A 121 -18.05 -0.65 -2.84
C LYS A 121 -18.39 0.25 -1.67
N GLY A 122 -18.20 1.56 -1.86
CA GLY A 122 -18.64 2.59 -0.94
C GLY A 122 -20.13 2.59 -0.69
N SER A 123 -20.53 2.91 0.51
CA SER A 123 -21.95 2.96 0.92
C SER A 123 -22.61 4.31 0.64
N ASP A 124 -21.85 5.38 0.49
CA ASP A 124 -22.38 6.69 0.10
C ASP A 124 -22.35 6.83 -1.44
N PRO A 125 -23.51 6.95 -2.09
CA PRO A 125 -23.56 7.12 -3.54
C PRO A 125 -22.99 8.47 -4.02
N ASN A 126 -22.79 9.44 -3.14
CA ASN A 126 -22.21 10.75 -3.46
C ASN A 126 -20.68 10.78 -3.22
N ASP A 127 -20.11 9.78 -2.56
CA ASP A 127 -18.66 9.67 -2.37
C ASP A 127 -18.05 8.84 -3.51
N HIS A 128 -17.43 9.51 -4.46
CA HIS A 128 -16.81 8.89 -5.62
C HIS A 128 -15.32 8.56 -5.41
N ARG A 129 -14.77 8.89 -4.22
CA ARG A 129 -13.38 8.61 -3.90
C ARG A 129 -13.10 7.12 -3.89
N VAL A 130 -11.93 6.78 -4.42
CA VAL A 130 -11.40 5.41 -4.43
C VAL A 130 -10.06 5.40 -3.72
N PHE A 131 -9.92 4.51 -2.75
CA PHE A 131 -8.66 4.23 -2.06
C PHE A 131 -8.15 2.86 -2.47
N ILE A 132 -6.88 2.77 -2.83
CA ILE A 132 -6.26 1.51 -3.29
C ILE A 132 -5.17 1.09 -2.30
N ILE A 133 -5.16 -0.19 -1.94
CA ILE A 133 -4.02 -0.86 -1.35
C ILE A 133 -3.52 -1.92 -2.32
N SER A 134 -2.21 -1.94 -2.57
CA SER A 134 -1.58 -2.88 -3.49
C SER A 134 -0.34 -3.54 -2.88
N GLY A 135 -0.05 -4.73 -3.36
CA GLY A 135 1.19 -5.47 -3.24
C GLY A 135 1.31 -6.35 -4.47
N HIS A 136 2.53 -6.67 -4.94
CA HIS A 136 2.67 -7.50 -6.14
C HIS A 136 2.76 -8.98 -5.80
N MET A 137 2.03 -9.79 -6.53
CA MET A 137 1.99 -11.22 -6.28
C MET A 137 3.08 -12.00 -7.02
N ASP A 138 3.67 -11.39 -8.03
CA ASP A 138 4.81 -11.97 -8.74
C ASP A 138 6.12 -11.84 -7.95
N ASN A 139 7.15 -12.51 -8.39
CA ASN A 139 8.48 -12.50 -7.81
C ASN A 139 9.53 -12.85 -8.87
N MET A 140 10.79 -12.64 -8.54
CA MET A 140 11.90 -13.00 -9.41
C MET A 140 13.05 -13.68 -8.67
N ARG A 141 13.93 -14.29 -9.43
CA ARG A 141 15.28 -14.72 -9.03
C ARG A 141 16.30 -13.68 -9.50
N THR A 142 17.58 -14.02 -9.39
CA THR A 142 18.66 -13.19 -9.95
C THR A 142 18.44 -12.88 -11.43
N ASP A 143 17.99 -13.86 -12.22
CA ASP A 143 17.52 -13.63 -13.59
C ASP A 143 16.00 -13.43 -13.60
N VAL A 144 15.57 -12.25 -13.95
CA VAL A 144 14.15 -11.85 -14.03
C VAL A 144 13.34 -12.69 -15.04
N MET A 145 14.01 -13.28 -16.03
CA MET A 145 13.36 -14.14 -17.02
C MET A 145 13.37 -15.64 -16.68
N ASP A 146 14.03 -16.03 -15.57
CA ASP A 146 13.97 -17.41 -15.11
C ASP A 146 12.59 -17.72 -14.50
N ARG A 147 11.73 -18.24 -15.35
CA ARG A 147 10.34 -18.60 -15.05
C ARG A 147 10.14 -19.97 -14.42
N THR A 148 11.20 -20.75 -14.29
CA THR A 148 11.12 -22.17 -13.89
C THR A 148 11.79 -22.48 -12.55
N GLY A 149 12.85 -21.76 -12.21
CA GLY A 149 13.58 -21.95 -10.97
C GLY A 149 12.76 -21.54 -9.74
N ASP A 150 13.11 -22.08 -8.57
CA ASP A 150 12.44 -21.73 -7.34
C ASP A 150 12.76 -20.28 -6.92
N ALA A 151 11.70 -19.52 -6.76
CA ALA A 151 11.70 -18.15 -6.26
C ALA A 151 10.59 -18.05 -5.19
N PRO A 152 10.90 -18.28 -3.92
CA PRO A 152 9.88 -18.29 -2.86
C PRO A 152 9.20 -16.93 -2.70
N GLY A 153 9.96 -15.81 -2.75
CA GLY A 153 9.43 -14.46 -2.67
C GLY A 153 8.59 -14.25 -1.40
N ALA A 154 9.12 -14.64 -0.25
CA ALA A 154 8.36 -14.55 1.01
C ALA A 154 8.13 -13.11 1.43
N ASN A 155 9.14 -12.26 1.25
CA ASN A 155 9.12 -10.85 1.58
C ASN A 155 8.85 -9.98 0.33
N ASP A 156 9.52 -10.25 -0.78
CA ASP A 156 9.39 -9.58 -2.07
C ASP A 156 8.53 -10.43 -3.05
N ASP A 157 7.23 -10.18 -3.30
CA ASP A 157 6.42 -9.36 -2.40
C ASP A 157 5.25 -10.20 -1.83
N GLY A 158 5.62 -11.35 -1.25
CA GLY A 158 4.68 -12.13 -0.46
C GLY A 158 4.14 -11.33 0.73
N SER A 159 4.96 -10.40 1.28
CA SER A 159 4.58 -9.59 2.44
C SER A 159 3.49 -8.56 2.11
N GLY A 160 3.66 -7.77 1.05
CA GLY A 160 2.64 -6.81 0.61
C GLY A 160 1.37 -7.49 0.13
N THR A 161 1.51 -8.58 -0.65
CA THR A 161 0.36 -9.39 -1.08
C THR A 161 -0.42 -9.96 0.11
N ALA A 162 0.25 -10.47 1.15
CA ALA A 162 -0.41 -10.98 2.36
C ALA A 162 -1.11 -9.86 3.14
N ALA A 163 -0.50 -8.68 3.22
CA ALA A 163 -1.13 -7.50 3.85
C ALA A 163 -2.42 -7.07 3.12
N VAL A 164 -2.41 -7.07 1.78
CA VAL A 164 -3.60 -6.78 0.96
C VAL A 164 -4.72 -7.78 1.24
N ILE A 165 -4.40 -9.09 1.28
CA ILE A 165 -5.38 -10.16 1.55
C ILE A 165 -5.95 -10.02 2.97
N GLU A 166 -5.10 -9.72 3.96
CA GLU A 166 -5.51 -9.57 5.36
C GLU A 166 -6.37 -8.32 5.57
N CYS A 167 -6.02 -7.19 4.96
CA CYS A 167 -6.86 -5.99 4.96
C CYS A 167 -8.25 -6.28 4.34
N ALA A 168 -8.31 -6.99 3.22
CA ALA A 168 -9.56 -7.38 2.58
C ALA A 168 -10.40 -8.28 3.50
N ARG A 169 -9.77 -9.24 4.20
CA ARG A 169 -10.45 -10.14 5.15
C ARG A 169 -11.18 -9.40 6.25
N ILE A 170 -10.53 -8.38 6.81
CA ILE A 170 -11.06 -7.63 7.95
C ILE A 170 -12.07 -6.57 7.46
N MET A 171 -11.68 -5.78 6.47
CA MET A 171 -12.45 -4.61 6.04
C MET A 171 -13.73 -5.00 5.28
N SER A 172 -13.78 -6.17 4.62
CA SER A 172 -14.99 -6.65 3.92
C SER A 172 -16.21 -6.81 4.83
N LYS A 173 -16.00 -6.96 6.13
CA LYS A 173 -17.06 -7.07 7.16
C LYS A 173 -17.64 -5.72 7.57
N GLN A 174 -17.02 -4.62 7.15
CA GLN A 174 -17.38 -3.26 7.52
C GLN A 174 -17.94 -2.49 6.34
N SER A 175 -18.60 -1.35 6.63
CA SER A 175 -19.10 -0.40 5.62
C SER A 175 -18.30 0.90 5.72
N PHE A 176 -17.93 1.43 4.56
CA PHE A 176 -17.22 2.71 4.44
C PHE A 176 -17.94 3.59 3.43
N PRO A 177 -18.02 4.92 3.64
CA PRO A 177 -18.57 5.85 2.65
C PRO A 177 -17.90 5.71 1.28
N ALA A 178 -16.57 5.77 1.23
CA ALA A 178 -15.77 5.67 0.00
C ALA A 178 -15.52 4.20 -0.42
N THR A 179 -15.17 4.04 -1.68
CA THR A 179 -14.78 2.73 -2.27
C THR A 179 -13.33 2.37 -1.92
N ILE A 180 -13.10 1.11 -1.57
CA ILE A 180 -11.75 0.56 -1.34
C ILE A 180 -11.47 -0.55 -2.34
N ILE A 181 -10.29 -0.51 -2.96
CA ILE A 181 -9.82 -1.54 -3.89
C ILE A 181 -8.57 -2.22 -3.30
N PHE A 182 -8.61 -3.54 -3.21
CA PHE A 182 -7.52 -4.40 -2.79
C PHE A 182 -6.95 -5.08 -4.03
N VAL A 183 -5.65 -4.92 -4.29
CA VAL A 183 -5.03 -5.41 -5.53
C VAL A 183 -3.79 -6.24 -5.24
N ALA A 184 -3.78 -7.48 -5.74
CA ALA A 184 -2.55 -8.22 -5.95
C ALA A 184 -2.10 -8.00 -7.40
N VAL A 185 -1.06 -7.19 -7.57
CA VAL A 185 -0.54 -6.77 -8.88
C VAL A 185 0.31 -7.88 -9.48
N CYS A 186 0.35 -7.99 -10.80
CA CYS A 186 1.19 -8.90 -11.56
C CYS A 186 2.12 -8.12 -12.48
N GLY A 187 3.39 -8.54 -12.59
CA GLY A 187 4.34 -7.93 -13.51
C GLY A 187 5.00 -6.67 -12.97
N GLU A 188 5.11 -6.54 -11.67
CA GLU A 188 5.98 -5.53 -11.04
C GLU A 188 7.42 -5.76 -11.49
N GLU A 189 7.91 -6.98 -11.30
CA GLU A 189 9.27 -7.42 -11.59
C GLU A 189 9.61 -7.32 -13.08
N GLN A 190 8.62 -7.35 -13.95
CA GLN A 190 8.79 -7.15 -15.38
C GLN A 190 8.71 -5.68 -15.80
N GLY A 191 8.71 -4.75 -14.84
CA GLY A 191 8.75 -3.31 -15.09
C GLY A 191 7.42 -2.60 -14.87
N LEU A 192 6.74 -2.89 -13.75
CA LEU A 192 5.54 -2.22 -13.28
C LEU A 192 4.36 -2.32 -14.27
N ILE A 193 4.33 -3.41 -15.07
CA ILE A 193 3.39 -3.48 -16.20
C ILE A 193 1.93 -3.64 -15.74
N GLY A 194 1.69 -4.31 -14.61
CA GLY A 194 0.34 -4.51 -14.07
C GLY A 194 -0.26 -3.26 -13.43
N SER A 195 0.52 -2.54 -12.65
CA SER A 195 0.12 -1.24 -12.08
C SER A 195 0.02 -0.18 -13.17
N GLY A 196 0.92 -0.19 -14.16
CA GLY A 196 0.87 0.69 -15.33
C GLY A 196 -0.43 0.54 -16.11
N PHE A 197 -0.85 -0.70 -16.36
CA PHE A 197 -2.13 -1.01 -16.99
C PHE A 197 -3.33 -0.51 -16.17
N MET A 198 -3.33 -0.75 -14.85
CA MET A 198 -4.42 -0.28 -13.97
C MET A 198 -4.49 1.23 -13.90
N ALA A 199 -3.36 1.91 -13.70
CA ALA A 199 -3.30 3.37 -13.62
C ALA A 199 -3.76 4.03 -14.94
N GLU A 200 -3.41 3.44 -16.09
CA GLU A 200 -3.86 3.90 -17.40
C GLU A 200 -5.38 3.78 -17.56
N ASN A 201 -5.95 2.63 -17.16
CA ASN A 201 -7.39 2.42 -17.21
C ASN A 201 -8.15 3.35 -16.26
N ALA A 202 -7.62 3.56 -15.05
CA ALA A 202 -8.18 4.51 -14.10
C ALA A 202 -8.20 5.95 -14.68
N LYS A 203 -7.11 6.36 -15.33
CA LYS A 203 -7.03 7.68 -16.00
C LYS A 203 -8.05 7.81 -17.12
N LYS A 204 -8.15 6.79 -17.98
CA LYS A 204 -9.11 6.78 -19.11
C LYS A 204 -10.56 6.81 -18.64
N SER A 205 -10.87 6.08 -17.57
CA SER A 205 -12.23 6.02 -16.99
C SER A 205 -12.53 7.20 -16.07
N LYS A 206 -11.59 8.12 -15.85
CA LYS A 206 -11.71 9.25 -14.93
C LYS A 206 -12.06 8.82 -13.51
N MET A 207 -11.49 7.69 -13.04
CA MET A 207 -11.68 7.20 -11.68
C MET A 207 -11.08 8.20 -10.69
N GLU A 208 -11.81 8.55 -9.63
CA GLU A 208 -11.36 9.48 -8.60
C GLU A 208 -10.49 8.76 -7.55
N ILE A 209 -9.28 8.32 -7.95
CA ILE A 209 -8.33 7.72 -7.02
C ILE A 209 -7.79 8.80 -6.10
N ALA A 210 -8.21 8.76 -4.83
CA ALA A 210 -7.81 9.72 -3.80
C ALA A 210 -6.46 9.35 -3.18
N ALA A 211 -6.16 8.04 -3.01
CA ALA A 211 -4.86 7.58 -2.55
C ALA A 211 -4.57 6.14 -2.98
N VAL A 212 -3.28 5.86 -3.24
CA VAL A 212 -2.73 4.52 -3.44
C VAL A 212 -1.66 4.26 -2.38
N LEU A 213 -1.85 3.21 -1.58
CA LEU A 213 -0.90 2.69 -0.61
C LEU A 213 -0.26 1.44 -1.22
N ASN A 214 0.91 1.60 -1.83
CA ASN A 214 1.68 0.49 -2.38
C ASN A 214 2.58 -0.11 -1.32
N ASN A 215 2.48 -1.42 -1.13
CA ASN A 215 3.24 -2.18 -0.15
C ASN A 215 4.17 -3.14 -0.89
N ASP A 216 5.45 -3.06 -0.56
CA ASP A 216 6.45 -3.84 -1.26
C ASP A 216 7.67 -3.99 -0.34
N ILE A 217 7.95 -5.23 0.07
CA ILE A 217 8.95 -5.61 1.06
C ILE A 217 8.63 -5.02 2.44
N MET A 218 7.80 -5.72 3.23
CA MET A 218 7.34 -5.20 4.53
C MET A 218 7.56 -6.14 5.71
N GLY A 219 8.24 -7.26 5.52
CA GLY A 219 8.21 -8.34 6.49
C GLY A 219 9.55 -8.76 7.07
N SER A 220 10.69 -8.19 6.63
CA SER A 220 12.00 -8.43 7.21
C SER A 220 12.47 -7.24 8.04
N ASN A 221 13.29 -7.47 9.05
CA ASN A 221 13.69 -6.45 10.02
C ASN A 221 15.21 -6.29 10.15
N ASN A 222 16.00 -7.00 9.33
CA ASN A 222 17.45 -6.99 9.40
C ASN A 222 18.08 -6.45 8.11
N SER A 223 19.32 -5.99 8.22
CA SER A 223 20.16 -5.55 7.11
C SER A 223 21.41 -6.39 7.02
N ASN A 224 21.85 -6.69 5.79
CA ASN A 224 23.15 -7.32 5.57
C ASN A 224 24.32 -6.33 5.56
N GLU A 225 24.05 -5.04 5.54
CA GLU A 225 25.07 -3.98 5.54
C GLU A 225 25.39 -3.45 6.94
N THR A 226 24.49 -3.68 7.89
CA THR A 226 24.63 -3.28 9.29
C THR A 226 24.16 -4.41 10.19
N ASN A 227 24.61 -4.47 11.42
CA ASN A 227 24.14 -5.45 12.40
C ASN A 227 22.84 -4.99 13.12
N ILE A 228 22.00 -4.23 12.41
CA ILE A 228 20.75 -3.71 12.99
C ILE A 228 19.63 -4.71 12.71
N ILE A 229 18.92 -5.06 13.78
CA ILE A 229 17.62 -5.74 13.73
C ILE A 229 16.62 -4.78 14.37
N ASP A 230 15.67 -4.26 13.59
CA ASP A 230 14.70 -3.25 14.06
C ASP A 230 13.33 -3.49 13.42
N ASN A 231 12.37 -3.89 14.22
CA ASN A 231 10.97 -4.05 13.82
C ASN A 231 10.06 -2.93 14.35
N THR A 232 10.66 -1.78 14.69
CA THR A 232 9.94 -0.63 15.25
C THR A 232 9.80 0.52 14.27
N LYS A 233 10.37 0.40 13.05
CA LYS A 233 10.33 1.45 12.04
C LYS A 233 9.92 0.92 10.68
N VAL A 234 9.18 1.73 9.93
CA VAL A 234 8.79 1.48 8.54
C VAL A 234 8.98 2.76 7.74
N ARG A 235 9.37 2.65 6.47
CA ARG A 235 9.56 3.80 5.58
C ARG A 235 8.32 4.04 4.73
N VAL A 236 8.01 5.33 4.53
CA VAL A 236 7.01 5.78 3.55
C VAL A 236 7.67 6.76 2.60
N PHE A 237 7.77 6.36 1.33
CA PHE A 237 8.33 7.17 0.26
C PHE A 237 7.25 8.05 -0.37
N SER A 238 7.59 9.32 -0.64
CA SER A 238 6.66 10.28 -1.23
C SER A 238 7.36 11.26 -2.15
N GLU A 239 6.82 11.45 -3.35
CA GLU A 239 7.35 12.45 -4.28
C GLU A 239 7.04 13.88 -3.82
N GLY A 240 7.95 14.83 -4.11
CA GLY A 240 7.75 16.25 -3.83
C GLY A 240 7.24 17.03 -5.04
N LEU A 241 7.84 16.75 -6.21
CA LEU A 241 7.40 17.30 -7.48
C LEU A 241 6.67 16.21 -8.26
N SER A 242 5.45 16.49 -8.68
CA SER A 242 4.67 15.55 -9.48
C SER A 242 5.35 15.33 -10.83
N SER A 243 5.68 14.08 -11.15
CA SER A 243 6.20 13.69 -12.46
C SER A 243 5.18 13.90 -13.59
N TYR A 244 3.91 13.88 -13.26
CA TYR A 244 2.80 14.05 -14.21
C TYR A 244 2.75 15.44 -14.88
N GLU A 245 3.06 16.49 -14.12
CA GLU A 245 2.99 17.87 -14.59
C GLU A 245 4.33 18.59 -14.48
N LEU A 246 5.42 17.85 -14.52
CA LEU A 246 6.74 18.42 -14.31
C LEU A 246 7.20 19.20 -15.54
N ASP A 247 7.15 20.53 -15.44
CA ASP A 247 7.88 21.43 -16.34
C ASP A 247 8.84 22.33 -15.53
N VAL A 248 9.80 22.91 -16.20
CA VAL A 248 10.86 23.71 -15.56
C VAL A 248 10.26 24.91 -14.82
N LYS A 249 9.28 25.59 -15.40
CA LYS A 249 8.65 26.78 -14.80
C LYS A 249 7.91 26.42 -13.52
N LYS A 250 7.14 25.32 -13.56
CA LYS A 250 6.41 24.83 -12.38
C LYS A 250 7.36 24.40 -11.27
N ALA A 251 8.43 23.66 -11.61
CA ALA A 251 9.45 23.23 -10.66
C ALA A 251 10.14 24.43 -9.97
N LEU A 252 10.54 25.46 -10.75
CA LEU A 252 11.15 26.68 -10.22
C LEU A 252 10.19 27.47 -9.33
N ASN A 253 8.91 27.55 -9.73
CA ASN A 253 7.88 28.23 -8.92
C ASN A 253 7.63 27.48 -7.59
N THR A 254 7.51 26.14 -7.62
CA THR A 254 7.36 25.31 -6.42
C THR A 254 8.52 25.55 -5.45
N ARG A 255 9.77 25.56 -5.96
CA ARG A 255 10.96 25.87 -5.16
C ARG A 255 10.93 27.30 -4.62
N PHE A 256 10.58 28.29 -5.44
CA PHE A 256 10.50 29.68 -5.03
C PHE A 256 9.49 29.90 -3.90
N MET A 257 8.34 29.21 -3.98
CA MET A 257 7.28 29.29 -2.96
C MET A 257 7.52 28.37 -1.74
N GLY A 258 8.55 27.53 -1.76
CA GLY A 258 8.82 26.57 -0.68
C GLY A 258 7.80 25.43 -0.58
N GLN A 259 7.17 25.06 -1.70
CA GLN A 259 6.05 24.11 -1.75
C GLN A 259 6.48 22.68 -2.05
N GLU A 260 7.76 22.33 -1.95
CA GLU A 260 8.25 20.98 -2.24
C GLU A 260 7.65 19.91 -1.32
N ASN A 261 7.19 20.33 -0.13
CA ASN A 261 6.57 19.45 0.85
C ASN A 261 5.03 19.45 0.80
N ASP A 262 4.42 20.18 -0.13
CA ASP A 262 2.97 20.33 -0.23
C ASP A 262 2.35 19.43 -1.31
N SER A 263 3.14 18.58 -1.93
CA SER A 263 2.61 17.60 -2.90
C SER A 263 1.58 16.68 -2.24
N PRO A 264 0.57 16.21 -2.99
CA PRO A 264 -0.42 15.28 -2.47
C PRO A 264 0.19 14.01 -1.86
N SER A 265 1.24 13.47 -2.48
CA SER A 265 1.95 12.28 -1.94
C SER A 265 2.61 12.55 -0.60
N ARG A 266 3.21 13.74 -0.39
CA ARG A 266 3.79 14.12 0.90
C ARG A 266 2.75 14.41 1.96
N GLN A 267 1.61 14.98 1.58
CA GLN A 267 0.47 15.15 2.48
C GLN A 267 -0.06 13.79 2.92
N LEU A 268 -0.22 12.85 1.98
CA LEU A 268 -0.61 11.47 2.29
C LEU A 268 0.40 10.78 3.22
N ALA A 269 1.71 10.95 2.98
CA ALA A 269 2.74 10.38 3.86
C ALA A 269 2.66 10.92 5.30
N ARG A 270 2.40 12.24 5.47
CA ARG A 270 2.17 12.84 6.80
C ARG A 270 0.93 12.25 7.47
N TYR A 271 -0.16 12.13 6.71
CA TYR A 271 -1.39 11.53 7.21
C TYR A 271 -1.17 10.09 7.66
N ILE A 272 -0.45 9.29 6.85
CA ILE A 272 -0.11 7.90 7.16
C ILE A 272 0.70 7.84 8.46
N LYS A 273 1.66 8.76 8.65
CA LYS A 273 2.46 8.82 9.87
C LYS A 273 1.58 9.13 11.09
N GLU A 274 0.82 10.20 11.04
CA GLU A 274 0.00 10.65 12.18
C GLU A 274 -1.07 9.61 12.56
N THR A 275 -1.72 9.05 11.56
CA THR A 275 -2.77 8.03 11.78
C THR A 275 -2.15 6.70 12.17
N GLY A 276 -1.15 6.22 11.44
CA GLY A 276 -0.53 4.92 11.70
C GLY A 276 0.08 4.81 13.10
N GLU A 277 0.87 5.82 13.50
CA GLU A 277 1.47 5.87 14.84
C GLU A 277 0.44 6.03 15.97
N ARG A 278 -0.75 6.56 15.67
CA ARG A 278 -1.85 6.64 16.62
C ARG A 278 -2.47 5.26 16.91
N TYR A 279 -2.58 4.39 15.91
CA TYR A 279 -3.26 3.10 16.05
C TYR A 279 -2.33 1.93 16.33
N VAL A 280 -1.06 2.02 15.94
CA VAL A 280 -0.09 0.93 16.06
C VAL A 280 1.00 1.30 17.04
N ASP A 281 0.99 0.65 18.20
CA ASP A 281 1.99 0.87 19.22
C ASP A 281 3.35 0.29 18.80
N ASN A 282 4.44 0.94 19.23
CA ASN A 282 5.82 0.55 18.94
C ASN A 282 6.10 0.39 17.42
N LEU A 283 5.59 1.35 16.63
CA LEU A 283 5.91 1.51 15.22
C LEU A 283 6.08 2.99 14.89
N GLN A 284 7.28 3.38 14.48
CA GLN A 284 7.60 4.70 13.98
C GLN A 284 7.57 4.70 12.45
N ILE A 285 6.82 5.63 11.88
CA ILE A 285 6.76 5.81 10.42
C ILE A 285 7.79 6.87 10.01
N VAL A 286 8.80 6.44 9.27
CA VAL A 286 9.87 7.29 8.75
C VAL A 286 9.50 7.78 7.37
N MET A 287 9.19 9.07 7.25
CA MET A 287 8.91 9.69 5.95
C MET A 287 10.21 9.87 5.17
N VAL A 288 10.24 9.36 3.95
CA VAL A 288 11.36 9.51 3.01
C VAL A 288 10.92 10.45 1.88
N TYR A 289 11.57 11.60 1.81
CA TYR A 289 11.22 12.68 0.88
C TYR A 289 11.82 12.47 -0.51
N ARG A 290 11.53 11.33 -1.12
CA ARG A 290 11.90 10.96 -2.48
C ARG A 290 10.92 9.93 -3.02
N PRO A 291 10.78 9.80 -4.35
CA PRO A 291 9.80 8.87 -4.94
C PRO A 291 10.01 7.41 -4.52
N ASP A 292 11.27 6.95 -4.48
CA ASP A 292 11.62 5.58 -4.10
C ASP A 292 13.09 5.50 -3.62
N ARG A 293 13.55 4.28 -3.36
CA ARG A 293 14.95 3.93 -3.15
C ARG A 293 15.79 4.36 -4.36
N PHE A 294 17.10 4.54 -4.16
CA PHE A 294 18.00 4.93 -5.25
C PHE A 294 18.02 3.86 -6.35
N LEU A 295 17.79 4.27 -7.60
CA LEU A 295 17.70 3.39 -8.78
C LEU A 295 16.66 2.25 -8.68
N ARG A 296 15.61 2.44 -7.89
CA ARG A 296 14.50 1.51 -7.73
C ARG A 296 13.17 2.21 -8.04
N GLY A 297 12.14 1.41 -8.25
CA GLY A 297 10.77 1.84 -8.44
C GLY A 297 9.81 0.89 -7.72
N GLY A 298 8.53 1.07 -7.91
CA GLY A 298 7.47 0.22 -7.39
C GLY A 298 6.12 0.62 -7.97
N ASP A 299 5.09 -0.15 -7.69
CA ASP A 299 3.76 -0.02 -8.29
C ASP A 299 3.02 1.30 -8.01
N HIS A 300 3.53 2.13 -7.11
CA HIS A 300 3.03 3.51 -6.91
C HIS A 300 3.42 4.46 -8.04
N ALA A 301 4.58 4.25 -8.69
CA ALA A 301 5.13 5.16 -9.69
C ALA A 301 4.22 5.34 -10.90
N PRO A 302 3.64 4.30 -11.52
CA PRO A 302 2.70 4.46 -12.64
C PRO A 302 1.46 5.30 -12.30
N TYR A 303 1.02 5.31 -11.05
CA TYR A 303 -0.07 6.16 -10.60
C TYR A 303 0.38 7.62 -10.48
N GLN A 304 1.56 7.88 -9.91
CA GLN A 304 2.15 9.21 -9.81
C GLN A 304 2.37 9.84 -11.19
N GLU A 305 2.88 9.06 -12.14
CA GLU A 305 3.08 9.48 -13.55
C GLU A 305 1.77 9.89 -14.25
N ARG A 306 0.62 9.47 -13.73
CA ARG A 306 -0.71 9.82 -14.26
C ARG A 306 -1.47 10.83 -13.41
N GLY A 307 -0.81 11.39 -12.40
CA GLY A 307 -1.33 12.45 -11.54
C GLY A 307 -2.16 11.97 -10.35
N PHE A 308 -2.09 10.68 -10.01
CA PHE A 308 -2.74 10.15 -8.82
C PHE A 308 -1.82 10.24 -7.60
N THR A 309 -2.42 10.45 -6.44
CA THR A 309 -1.70 10.46 -5.16
C THR A 309 -1.31 9.04 -4.78
N ALA A 310 -0.02 8.77 -4.66
CA ALA A 310 0.48 7.44 -4.31
C ALA A 310 1.74 7.52 -3.44
N VAL A 311 1.92 6.52 -2.59
CA VAL A 311 3.11 6.33 -1.76
C VAL A 311 3.56 4.88 -1.81
N ARG A 312 4.87 4.63 -1.56
CA ARG A 312 5.40 3.30 -1.30
C ARG A 312 5.68 3.14 0.18
N ILE A 313 5.26 2.00 0.73
CA ILE A 313 5.50 1.56 2.10
C ILE A 313 6.43 0.36 2.03
N THR A 314 7.56 0.41 2.76
CA THR A 314 8.56 -0.65 2.76
C THR A 314 9.28 -0.74 4.10
N GLU A 315 9.88 -1.87 4.40
CA GLU A 315 10.63 -2.10 5.63
C GLU A 315 11.79 -1.12 5.82
N MET A 316 12.20 -0.89 7.08
CA MET A 316 13.28 0.05 7.39
C MET A 316 14.64 -0.47 6.95
N ASN A 317 14.94 -1.73 7.23
CA ASN A 317 16.20 -2.38 6.97
C ASN A 317 16.00 -3.44 5.88
N GLU A 318 16.81 -3.40 4.84
CA GLU A 318 16.75 -4.36 3.75
C GLU A 318 17.96 -5.28 3.77
N ASN A 319 17.74 -6.56 3.43
CA ASN A 319 18.79 -7.54 3.30
C ASN A 319 18.91 -8.01 1.85
N TYR A 320 19.91 -7.52 1.14
CA TYR A 320 20.12 -7.79 -0.28
C TYR A 320 20.61 -9.22 -0.57
N ASN A 321 21.01 -9.99 0.45
CA ASN A 321 21.25 -11.42 0.31
C ASN A 321 19.94 -12.22 0.16
N HIS A 322 18.82 -11.62 0.52
CA HIS A 322 17.50 -12.24 0.45
C HIS A 322 16.71 -11.81 -0.78
N GLN A 323 16.80 -10.56 -1.19
CA GLN A 323 16.03 -10.02 -2.33
C GLN A 323 16.63 -10.44 -3.68
N HIS A 324 15.80 -10.84 -4.63
CA HIS A 324 16.17 -11.16 -6.02
C HIS A 324 17.33 -12.17 -6.13
N GLN A 325 17.43 -13.09 -5.19
CA GLN A 325 18.52 -14.06 -5.12
C GLN A 325 18.03 -15.48 -5.43
N ASN A 326 18.88 -16.23 -6.12
CA ASN A 326 18.71 -17.67 -6.22
C ASN A 326 18.86 -18.30 -4.83
N VAL A 327 17.99 -19.23 -4.50
CA VAL A 327 18.08 -19.97 -3.23
C VAL A 327 19.34 -20.81 -3.24
N ARG A 328 20.30 -20.48 -2.36
CA ARG A 328 21.57 -21.20 -2.21
C ARG A 328 22.21 -20.92 -0.85
N THR A 329 23.19 -21.73 -0.51
CA THR A 329 24.12 -21.41 0.59
C THR A 329 25.52 -21.29 -0.02
N GLU A 330 26.19 -20.18 0.22
CA GLU A 330 27.50 -19.89 -0.33
C GLU A 330 28.35 -19.19 0.75
N ASN A 331 29.54 -19.69 1.00
CA ASN A 331 30.45 -19.19 2.04
C ASN A 331 29.79 -19.04 3.43
N GLY A 332 28.88 -19.96 3.78
CA GLY A 332 28.15 -19.95 5.05
C GLY A 332 26.96 -18.97 5.09
N ILE A 333 26.73 -18.20 4.03
CA ILE A 333 25.60 -17.28 3.94
C ILE A 333 24.43 -17.97 3.20
N ARG A 334 23.24 -17.87 3.77
CA ARG A 334 22.00 -18.34 3.15
C ARG A 334 21.40 -17.22 2.30
N TYR A 335 21.24 -17.48 1.00
CA TYR A 335 20.64 -16.57 0.02
C TYR A 335 19.23 -17.01 -0.35
N GLY A 336 18.44 -16.05 -0.81
CA GLY A 336 17.07 -16.25 -1.30
C GLY A 336 16.03 -15.68 -0.36
N ASP A 337 14.87 -15.35 -0.92
CA ASP A 337 13.76 -14.75 -0.19
C ASP A 337 12.89 -15.84 0.44
N LEU A 338 13.29 -16.26 1.64
CA LEU A 338 12.75 -17.40 2.36
C LEU A 338 11.90 -16.97 3.55
N ILE A 339 10.89 -17.78 3.87
CA ILE A 339 9.97 -17.53 4.99
C ILE A 339 10.68 -17.50 6.36
N GLU A 340 11.83 -18.15 6.49
CA GLU A 340 12.62 -18.17 7.72
C GLU A 340 13.22 -16.82 8.09
N PHE A 341 13.28 -15.87 7.13
CA PHE A 341 13.80 -14.52 7.34
C PHE A 341 12.71 -13.49 7.69
N MET A 342 11.45 -13.94 7.78
CA MET A 342 10.32 -13.08 8.06
C MET A 342 10.12 -12.84 9.55
N ASP A 343 9.86 -11.59 9.93
CA ASP A 343 9.30 -11.18 11.23
C ASP A 343 7.80 -10.91 11.08
N PHE A 344 6.98 -11.89 11.47
CA PHE A 344 5.54 -11.80 11.31
C PHE A 344 4.88 -10.80 12.27
N GLU A 345 5.51 -10.46 13.39
CA GLU A 345 5.02 -9.38 14.24
C GLU A 345 5.29 -8.01 13.61
N TYR A 346 6.43 -7.84 12.96
CA TYR A 346 6.73 -6.64 12.18
C TYR A 346 5.74 -6.49 11.01
N LEU A 347 5.51 -7.56 10.24
CA LEU A 347 4.52 -7.56 9.16
C LEU A 347 3.11 -7.26 9.68
N ARG A 348 2.73 -7.78 10.86
CA ARG A 348 1.46 -7.46 11.52
C ARG A 348 1.33 -5.96 11.79
N LYS A 349 2.37 -5.33 12.36
CA LYS A 349 2.37 -3.88 12.62
C LYS A 349 2.20 -3.08 11.32
N ASN A 350 2.95 -3.43 10.27
CA ASN A 350 2.89 -2.75 8.97
C ASN A 350 1.52 -2.93 8.30
N THR A 351 0.92 -4.13 8.42
CA THR A 351 -0.44 -4.39 7.92
C THR A 351 -1.49 -3.62 8.72
N ALA A 352 -1.37 -3.57 10.04
CA ALA A 352 -2.26 -2.82 10.93
C ALA A 352 -2.20 -1.31 10.66
N MET A 353 -1.02 -0.79 10.39
CA MET A 353 -0.80 0.61 9.96
C MET A 353 -1.53 0.89 8.64
N ASN A 354 -1.39 0.03 7.64
CA ASN A 354 -2.12 0.16 6.37
C ASN A 354 -3.63 0.14 6.58
N LEU A 355 -4.13 -0.83 7.34
CA LEU A 355 -5.55 -0.97 7.63
C LEU A 355 -6.11 0.28 8.33
N SER A 356 -5.41 0.79 9.36
CA SER A 356 -5.86 1.98 10.08
C SER A 356 -5.94 3.21 9.17
N ASN A 357 -4.97 3.38 8.28
CA ASN A 357 -4.95 4.49 7.33
C ASN A 357 -6.07 4.39 6.31
N LEU A 358 -6.24 3.23 5.68
CA LEU A 358 -7.33 3.01 4.72
C LEU A 358 -8.71 3.23 5.35
N ALA A 359 -8.91 2.70 6.57
CA ALA A 359 -10.18 2.83 7.27
C ALA A 359 -10.50 4.29 7.62
N ASN A 360 -9.52 5.05 8.11
CA ASN A 360 -9.71 6.48 8.40
C ASN A 360 -9.97 7.26 7.11
N LEU A 361 -9.18 7.06 6.04
CA LEU A 361 -9.36 7.74 4.74
C LEU A 361 -10.74 7.46 4.13
N ALA A 362 -11.22 6.23 4.20
CA ALA A 362 -12.49 5.83 3.60
C ALA A 362 -13.72 6.19 4.44
N LYS A 363 -13.53 6.57 5.72
CA LYS A 363 -14.59 7.06 6.62
C LYS A 363 -14.70 8.59 6.67
N SER A 364 -13.63 9.32 6.32
CA SER A 364 -13.52 10.79 6.48
C SER A 364 -14.36 11.58 5.48
#